data_512d366e48ad3b6d8b938a46cd4edbb6
#
_entry.id   512d366e48ad3b6d8b938a46cd4edbb6
#
_cell.length_a   1.000
_cell.length_b   1.000
_cell.length_c   1.000
_cell.angle_alpha   90.00
_cell.angle_beta   90.00
_cell.angle_gamma   90.00
#
_symmetry.space_group_name_H-M   'P 1'
#
loop_
_entity.id
_entity.type
_entity.pdbx_description
1 polymer ?
#
loop_
_entity_poly.entity_id
_entity_poly.type
_entity_poly.pdbx_seq_one_letter_code
_entity_poly.pdbx_strand_id
1 'polypeptide(L)'
;SYMESHDEERASYKIKTYGNASGGYDTKTLATRADRIIQASAFFYTIPGPKMIYMFEELGYDISIDNPCRVCEKPILWNYYNDQHRQKIYFYMASMMDMRKKYDVFNTSNFTYALNGSSKRINLNGASMQATVVGNFAVTQKDVYPNFQHTGTWYDYFTGDTLTVSNATAPISFAPGEWHIYTDVKLTDAAFMDVAEVEWAE
;
A
#
# COMPACT_ATOMS: atom_id res chain seq x y z
N SER A 1 -12.49 -0.19 -9.46
CA SER A 1 -12.33 -0.26 -8.00
C SER A 1 -11.87 1.08 -7.42
N TYR A 2 -12.15 1.31 -6.15
CA TYR A 2 -11.75 2.51 -5.40
C TYR A 2 -11.56 2.13 -3.92
N MET A 3 -10.77 2.90 -3.18
CA MET A 3 -10.68 2.82 -1.72
C MET A 3 -11.60 3.85 -1.06
N GLU A 4 -11.79 4.98 -1.71
CA GLU A 4 -12.63 6.10 -1.28
C GLU A 4 -13.51 6.60 -2.42
N SER A 5 -14.65 7.20 -2.09
CA SER A 5 -15.54 7.86 -3.04
C SER A 5 -16.27 9.03 -2.37
N HIS A 6 -17.14 9.71 -3.12
CA HIS A 6 -18.00 10.76 -2.56
C HIS A 6 -19.08 10.22 -1.61
N ASP A 7 -19.35 8.91 -1.65
CA ASP A 7 -20.36 8.25 -0.81
C ASP A 7 -19.77 7.51 0.40
N GLU A 8 -18.44 7.29 0.38
CA GLU A 8 -17.73 6.52 1.40
C GLU A 8 -16.97 7.44 2.36
N GLU A 9 -16.94 7.07 3.64
CA GLU A 9 -16.11 7.76 4.62
C GLU A 9 -14.62 7.55 4.29
N ARG A 10 -13.83 8.61 4.43
CA ARG A 10 -12.40 8.64 4.12
C ARG A 10 -11.61 7.60 4.93
N ALA A 11 -10.73 6.85 4.28
CA ALA A 11 -9.90 5.85 4.94
C ALA A 11 -9.05 6.48 6.06
N SER A 12 -8.44 7.62 5.78
CA SER A 12 -7.65 8.36 6.77
C SER A 12 -8.49 8.81 7.97
N TYR A 13 -9.71 9.28 7.76
CA TYR A 13 -10.63 9.63 8.84
C TYR A 13 -11.03 8.41 9.67
N LYS A 14 -11.39 7.29 9.02
CA LYS A 14 -11.72 6.04 9.71
C LYS A 14 -10.57 5.56 10.60
N ILE A 15 -9.34 5.55 10.08
CA ILE A 15 -8.16 5.13 10.84
C ILE A 15 -7.90 6.09 12.01
N LYS A 16 -7.99 7.41 11.79
CA LYS A 16 -7.82 8.44 12.83
C LYS A 16 -8.82 8.29 13.98
N THR A 17 -10.06 7.93 13.64
CA THR A 17 -11.16 7.87 14.61
C THR A 17 -11.26 6.52 15.30
N TYR A 18 -11.17 5.43 14.53
CA TYR A 18 -11.47 4.07 14.98
C TYR A 18 -10.26 3.14 14.96
N GLY A 19 -9.09 3.63 14.58
CA GLY A 19 -7.89 2.82 14.46
C GLY A 19 -7.48 2.18 15.79
N ASN A 20 -6.85 1.03 15.69
CA ASN A 20 -6.35 0.25 16.83
C ASN A 20 -4.91 0.62 17.17
N ALA A 21 -4.51 0.30 18.39
CA ALA A 21 -3.14 0.43 18.87
C ALA A 21 -2.74 -0.81 19.68
N SER A 22 -1.43 -1.08 19.72
CA SER A 22 -0.83 -2.10 20.60
C SER A 22 0.63 -1.74 20.87
N GLY A 23 1.02 -1.72 22.13
CA GLY A 23 2.34 -1.25 22.53
C GLY A 23 2.60 0.18 22.06
N GLY A 24 3.73 0.42 21.42
CA GLY A 24 4.08 1.73 20.84
C GLY A 24 3.53 1.97 19.43
N TYR A 25 2.83 1.00 18.82
CA TYR A 25 2.26 1.12 17.48
C TYR A 25 0.82 1.60 17.55
N ASP A 26 0.58 2.86 17.18
CA ASP A 26 -0.76 3.48 17.18
C ASP A 26 -1.12 3.96 15.77
N THR A 27 -2.15 3.33 15.17
CA THR A 27 -2.61 3.67 13.82
C THR A 27 -3.25 5.05 13.71
N LYS A 28 -3.63 5.69 14.82
CA LYS A 28 -4.25 7.02 14.83
C LYS A 28 -3.25 8.15 14.65
N THR A 29 -1.95 7.94 14.94
CA THR A 29 -0.93 8.96 14.67
C THR A 29 -0.82 9.21 13.17
N LEU A 30 -0.46 10.42 12.76
CA LEU A 30 -0.40 10.74 11.33
C LEU A 30 0.64 9.90 10.59
N ALA A 31 1.82 9.69 11.19
CA ALA A 31 2.89 8.88 10.61
C ALA A 31 2.41 7.45 10.34
N THR A 32 1.96 6.73 11.38
CA THR A 32 1.50 5.35 11.24
C THR A 32 0.27 5.25 10.33
N ARG A 33 -0.64 6.22 10.38
CA ARG A 33 -1.83 6.27 9.52
C ARG A 33 -1.44 6.42 8.04
N ALA A 34 -0.45 7.25 7.73
CA ALA A 34 0.08 7.39 6.39
C ALA A 34 0.65 6.05 5.89
N ASP A 35 1.45 5.37 6.71
CA ASP A 35 1.99 4.04 6.37
C ASP A 35 0.88 3.01 6.14
N ARG A 36 -0.22 3.07 6.89
CA ARG A 36 -1.38 2.18 6.69
C ARG A 36 -2.13 2.47 5.40
N ILE A 37 -2.24 3.74 5.00
CA ILE A 37 -2.81 4.11 3.70
C ILE A 37 -1.92 3.60 2.57
N ILE A 38 -0.60 3.75 2.70
CA ILE A 38 0.37 3.21 1.73
C ILE A 38 0.27 1.69 1.65
N GLN A 39 0.20 1.00 2.78
CA GLN A 39 -0.01 -0.45 2.83
C GLN A 39 -1.30 -0.86 2.09
N ALA A 40 -2.42 -0.18 2.32
CA ALA A 40 -3.67 -0.46 1.62
C ALA A 40 -3.54 -0.17 0.12
N SER A 41 -2.85 0.90 -0.25
CA SER A 41 -2.56 1.27 -1.64
C SER A 41 -1.74 0.21 -2.37
N ALA A 42 -0.78 -0.45 -1.70
CA ALA A 42 -0.02 -1.54 -2.29
C ALA A 42 -0.92 -2.68 -2.77
N PHE A 43 -1.93 -3.03 -2.00
CA PHE A 43 -2.94 -4.02 -2.39
C PHE A 43 -3.92 -3.49 -3.44
N PHE A 44 -4.33 -2.23 -3.30
CA PHE A 44 -5.28 -1.61 -4.23
C PHE A 44 -4.70 -1.45 -5.64
N TYR A 45 -3.48 -0.94 -5.76
CA TYR A 45 -2.88 -0.69 -7.08
C TYR A 45 -2.38 -1.97 -7.75
N THR A 46 -2.06 -3.02 -7.01
CA THR A 46 -1.59 -4.28 -7.59
C THR A 46 -2.70 -5.21 -8.04
N ILE A 47 -3.91 -5.09 -7.49
CA ILE A 47 -5.05 -5.86 -7.99
C ILE A 47 -5.43 -5.39 -9.40
N PRO A 48 -5.67 -6.29 -10.37
CA PRO A 48 -6.02 -5.90 -11.74
C PRO A 48 -7.34 -5.12 -11.85
N GLY A 49 -7.53 -4.38 -12.95
CA GLY A 49 -8.72 -3.60 -13.27
C GLY A 49 -8.57 -2.08 -13.04
N PRO A 50 -9.53 -1.27 -13.52
CA PRO A 50 -9.46 0.18 -13.43
C PRO A 50 -9.49 0.70 -11.98
N LYS A 51 -8.82 1.82 -11.73
CA LYS A 51 -8.71 2.48 -10.42
C LYS A 51 -9.30 3.87 -10.48
N MET A 52 -10.06 4.22 -9.45
CA MET A 52 -10.50 5.60 -9.20
C MET A 52 -9.83 6.09 -7.91
N ILE A 53 -9.28 7.28 -7.96
CA ILE A 53 -8.76 8.03 -6.81
C ILE A 53 -9.72 9.19 -6.59
N TYR A 54 -10.13 9.39 -5.36
CA TYR A 54 -11.05 10.47 -5.03
C TYR A 54 -10.32 11.56 -4.27
N MET A 55 -10.62 12.79 -4.57
CA MET A 55 -10.17 14.08 -4.05
C MET A 55 -9.28 14.01 -2.79
N PHE A 56 -8.00 14.31 -2.93
CA PHE A 56 -6.97 14.27 -1.87
C PHE A 56 -6.75 12.92 -1.18
N GLU A 57 -7.25 11.80 -1.74
CA GLU A 57 -6.95 10.45 -1.24
C GLU A 57 -5.44 10.22 -1.18
N GLU A 58 -4.72 10.73 -2.19
CA GLU A 58 -3.27 10.68 -2.32
C GLU A 58 -2.50 11.48 -1.24
N LEU A 59 -3.19 12.32 -0.48
CA LEU A 59 -2.66 13.05 0.67
C LEU A 59 -3.27 12.61 1.99
N GLY A 60 -4.01 11.49 1.99
CA GLY A 60 -4.63 10.96 3.19
C GLY A 60 -5.64 11.93 3.80
N TYR A 61 -6.61 12.39 2.99
CA TYR A 61 -7.65 13.31 3.43
C TYR A 61 -8.43 12.77 4.64
N ASP A 62 -8.49 13.52 5.72
CA ASP A 62 -9.00 13.06 7.01
C ASP A 62 -10.13 13.93 7.60
N ILE A 63 -10.84 14.65 6.73
CA ILE A 63 -12.10 15.31 7.07
C ILE A 63 -13.24 14.34 6.78
N SER A 64 -14.17 14.18 7.73
CA SER A 64 -15.34 13.31 7.57
C SER A 64 -16.19 13.73 6.38
N ILE A 65 -16.77 12.74 5.70
CA ILE A 65 -17.75 12.98 4.65
C ILE A 65 -18.99 13.73 5.19
N ASP A 66 -19.30 13.59 6.47
CA ASP A 66 -20.44 14.25 7.12
C ASP A 66 -20.10 15.66 7.65
N ASN A 67 -18.89 16.19 7.45
CA ASN A 67 -18.48 17.52 7.87
C ASN A 67 -18.26 18.48 6.67
N PRO A 68 -18.96 19.62 6.59
CA PRO A 68 -20.01 20.11 7.49
C PRO A 68 -21.36 19.38 7.32
N CYS A 69 -21.59 18.74 6.20
CA CYS A 69 -22.70 17.84 5.92
C CYS A 69 -22.32 16.90 4.77
N ARG A 70 -23.05 15.78 4.61
CA ARG A 70 -22.72 14.72 3.63
C ARG A 70 -22.68 15.23 2.17
N VAL A 71 -23.57 16.12 1.80
CA VAL A 71 -23.71 16.67 0.45
C VAL A 71 -23.08 18.06 0.29
N CYS A 72 -22.47 18.60 1.35
CA CYS A 72 -21.81 19.89 1.32
C CYS A 72 -20.45 19.83 0.63
N GLU A 73 -20.00 20.95 0.12
CA GLU A 73 -18.63 21.12 -0.36
C GLU A 73 -17.61 20.79 0.74
N LYS A 74 -16.55 20.10 0.34
CA LYS A 74 -15.46 19.72 1.24
C LYS A 74 -14.31 20.71 1.15
N PRO A 75 -13.62 21.01 2.27
CA PRO A 75 -12.46 21.89 2.25
C PRO A 75 -11.39 21.40 1.26
N ILE A 76 -10.86 22.33 0.49
CA ILE A 76 -9.71 22.14 -0.39
C ILE A 76 -8.45 22.39 0.44
N LEU A 77 -7.66 21.34 0.71
CA LEU A 77 -6.55 21.38 1.66
C LEU A 77 -5.20 21.17 0.96
N TRP A 78 -4.81 22.10 0.07
CA TRP A 78 -3.51 22.05 -0.61
C TRP A 78 -2.32 22.07 0.37
N ASN A 79 -2.47 22.67 1.53
CA ASN A 79 -1.47 22.69 2.60
C ASN A 79 -1.18 21.29 3.17
N TYR A 80 -1.99 20.26 2.89
CA TYR A 80 -1.68 18.88 3.24
C TYR A 80 -0.39 18.40 2.58
N TYR A 81 -0.08 18.91 1.39
CA TYR A 81 1.17 18.60 0.70
C TYR A 81 2.41 19.12 1.44
N ASN A 82 2.30 20.04 2.39
CA ASN A 82 3.44 20.52 3.18
C ASN A 82 3.85 19.56 4.32
N ASP A 83 3.08 18.50 4.56
CA ASP A 83 3.39 17.50 5.59
C ASP A 83 4.09 16.29 4.98
N GLN A 84 5.28 15.95 5.50
CA GLN A 84 6.13 14.88 4.97
C GLN A 84 5.44 13.50 4.96
N HIS A 85 4.60 13.17 5.94
CA HIS A 85 3.90 11.89 5.98
C HIS A 85 2.83 11.80 4.89
N ARG A 86 2.18 12.92 4.57
CA ARG A 86 1.19 13.02 3.50
C ARG A 86 1.85 12.99 2.12
N GLN A 87 2.99 13.68 1.97
CA GLN A 87 3.81 13.59 0.77
C GLN A 87 4.26 12.15 0.51
N LYS A 88 4.63 11.41 1.56
CA LYS A 88 4.97 10.00 1.46
C LYS A 88 3.85 9.18 0.83
N ILE A 89 2.58 9.40 1.21
CA ILE A 89 1.43 8.74 0.57
C ILE A 89 1.41 9.02 -0.93
N TYR A 90 1.51 10.31 -1.30
CA TYR A 90 1.51 10.74 -2.70
C TYR A 90 2.58 10.04 -3.53
N PHE A 91 3.82 10.01 -3.05
CA PHE A 91 4.92 9.41 -3.79
C PHE A 91 4.78 7.89 -3.94
N TYR A 92 4.37 7.19 -2.89
CA TYR A 92 4.14 5.75 -2.98
C TYR A 92 3.00 5.42 -3.94
N MET A 93 1.89 6.16 -3.91
CA MET A 93 0.79 5.97 -4.87
C MET A 93 1.25 6.25 -6.31
N ALA A 94 1.99 7.34 -6.54
CA ALA A 94 2.54 7.66 -7.86
C ALA A 94 3.46 6.55 -8.37
N SER A 95 4.36 6.03 -7.52
CA SER A 95 5.26 4.92 -7.86
C SER A 95 4.50 3.63 -8.19
N MET A 96 3.45 3.31 -7.42
CA MET A 96 2.60 2.13 -7.69
C MET A 96 1.82 2.28 -9.01
N MET A 97 1.36 3.48 -9.34
CA MET A 97 0.71 3.75 -10.63
C MET A 97 1.69 3.62 -11.80
N ASP A 98 2.92 4.09 -11.63
CA ASP A 98 3.98 3.96 -12.64
C ASP A 98 4.39 2.49 -12.84
N MET A 99 4.62 1.76 -11.74
CA MET A 99 4.85 0.31 -11.73
C MET A 99 3.77 -0.43 -12.53
N ARG A 100 2.51 -0.10 -12.28
CA ARG A 100 1.37 -0.71 -12.96
C ARG A 100 1.32 -0.40 -14.47
N LYS A 101 1.79 0.78 -14.90
CA LYS A 101 1.88 1.14 -16.32
C LYS A 101 3.02 0.42 -17.03
N LYS A 102 4.14 0.20 -16.33
CA LYS A 102 5.35 -0.38 -16.90
C LYS A 102 5.30 -1.89 -17.01
N TYR A 103 4.65 -2.58 -16.08
CA TYR A 103 4.75 -4.04 -15.95
C TYR A 103 3.38 -4.72 -16.10
N ASP A 104 3.24 -5.54 -17.13
CA ASP A 104 1.99 -6.21 -17.51
C ASP A 104 1.45 -7.14 -16.42
N VAL A 105 2.32 -7.70 -15.56
CA VAL A 105 1.90 -8.58 -14.47
C VAL A 105 0.85 -7.94 -13.57
N PHE A 106 0.87 -6.62 -13.38
CA PHE A 106 -0.13 -5.90 -12.57
C PHE A 106 -1.46 -5.67 -13.30
N ASN A 107 -1.58 -6.12 -14.56
CA ASN A 107 -2.80 -6.11 -15.36
C ASN A 107 -3.24 -7.52 -15.80
N THR A 108 -2.57 -8.56 -15.28
CA THR A 108 -2.92 -9.95 -15.59
C THR A 108 -4.33 -10.32 -15.13
N SER A 109 -5.00 -11.19 -15.84
CA SER A 109 -6.24 -11.84 -15.38
C SER A 109 -6.00 -13.12 -14.57
N ASN A 110 -4.76 -13.60 -14.53
CA ASN A 110 -4.35 -14.81 -13.80
C ASN A 110 -3.77 -14.41 -12.42
N PHE A 111 -4.62 -14.32 -11.42
CA PHE A 111 -4.18 -14.00 -10.07
C PHE A 111 -5.02 -14.72 -9.01
N THR A 112 -4.43 -14.88 -7.83
CA THR A 112 -5.11 -15.39 -6.64
C THR A 112 -4.94 -14.42 -5.49
N TYR A 113 -5.82 -14.49 -4.51
CA TYR A 113 -5.72 -13.64 -3.34
C TYR A 113 -6.26 -14.31 -2.07
N ALA A 114 -5.78 -13.84 -0.93
CA ALA A 114 -6.34 -14.11 0.39
C ALA A 114 -6.36 -12.79 1.17
N LEU A 115 -7.54 -12.19 1.28
CA LEU A 115 -7.73 -10.87 1.89
C LEU A 115 -8.49 -10.91 3.22
N ASN A 116 -8.86 -12.10 3.67
CA ASN A 116 -9.51 -12.28 4.96
C ASN A 116 -8.50 -12.19 6.12
N GLY A 117 -8.93 -11.60 7.24
CA GLY A 117 -8.06 -11.45 8.40
C GLY A 117 -6.96 -10.40 8.22
N SER A 118 -5.97 -10.44 9.10
CA SER A 118 -4.87 -9.46 9.14
C SER A 118 -3.66 -9.83 8.27
N SER A 119 -3.43 -11.11 7.99
CA SER A 119 -2.44 -11.55 7.02
C SER A 119 -3.08 -11.56 5.64
N LYS A 120 -2.60 -10.72 4.73
CA LYS A 120 -3.19 -10.57 3.39
C LYS A 120 -2.14 -10.81 2.31
N ARG A 121 -2.56 -11.39 1.18
CA ARG A 121 -1.71 -11.57 0.00
C ARG A 121 -2.50 -11.45 -1.30
N ILE A 122 -1.78 -11.10 -2.37
CA ILE A 122 -2.18 -11.21 -3.77
C ILE A 122 -1.01 -11.84 -4.51
N ASN A 123 -1.27 -12.89 -5.29
CA ASN A 123 -0.28 -13.53 -6.15
C ASN A 123 -0.69 -13.32 -7.60
N LEU A 124 0.15 -12.65 -8.38
CA LEU A 124 -0.09 -12.26 -9.76
C LEU A 124 0.81 -13.10 -10.68
N ASN A 125 0.23 -13.76 -11.68
CA ASN A 125 0.95 -14.62 -12.62
C ASN A 125 0.98 -13.94 -13.99
N GLY A 126 2.08 -13.26 -14.30
CA GLY A 126 2.33 -12.67 -15.60
C GLY A 126 3.04 -13.62 -16.55
N ALA A 127 3.13 -13.24 -17.82
CA ALA A 127 3.82 -14.04 -18.83
C ALA A 127 5.35 -13.98 -18.70
N SER A 128 5.86 -12.82 -18.25
CA SER A 128 7.31 -12.54 -18.16
C SER A 128 7.84 -12.56 -16.73
N MET A 129 6.97 -12.40 -15.74
CA MET A 129 7.33 -12.44 -14.32
C MET A 129 6.14 -12.73 -13.42
N GLN A 130 6.43 -13.12 -12.20
CA GLN A 130 5.47 -13.29 -11.11
C GLN A 130 5.60 -12.14 -10.12
N ALA A 131 4.48 -11.77 -9.47
CA ALA A 131 4.53 -10.83 -8.37
C ALA A 131 3.70 -11.33 -7.19
N THR A 132 4.19 -11.09 -5.97
CA THR A 132 3.52 -11.43 -4.72
C THR A 132 3.46 -10.18 -3.84
N VAL A 133 2.25 -9.74 -3.54
CA VAL A 133 1.98 -8.66 -2.60
C VAL A 133 1.53 -9.26 -1.28
N VAL A 134 2.17 -8.90 -0.20
CA VAL A 134 1.91 -9.48 1.11
C VAL A 134 2.00 -8.42 2.20
N GLY A 135 1.19 -8.54 3.26
CA GLY A 135 1.22 -7.57 4.34
C GLY A 135 0.51 -8.02 5.61
N ASN A 136 1.02 -7.48 6.73
CA ASN A 136 0.45 -7.63 8.06
C ASN A 136 -0.44 -6.42 8.39
N PHE A 137 -1.74 -6.59 8.38
CA PHE A 137 -2.73 -5.57 8.74
C PHE A 137 -3.09 -5.54 10.23
N ALA A 138 -2.47 -6.38 11.07
CA ALA A 138 -2.60 -6.28 12.51
C ALA A 138 -1.80 -5.11 13.09
N VAL A 139 -2.05 -4.80 14.36
CA VAL A 139 -1.25 -3.86 15.16
C VAL A 139 -0.21 -4.57 16.04
N THR A 140 0.00 -5.85 15.80
CA THR A 140 1.00 -6.72 16.45
C THR A 140 1.76 -7.49 15.38
N GLN A 141 2.94 -7.98 15.72
CA GLN A 141 3.70 -8.90 14.88
C GLN A 141 2.86 -10.13 14.53
N LYS A 142 2.94 -10.58 13.28
CA LYS A 142 2.21 -11.76 12.77
C LYS A 142 3.04 -12.52 11.75
N ASP A 143 2.83 -13.83 11.75
CA ASP A 143 3.24 -14.65 10.62
C ASP A 143 2.28 -14.43 9.44
N VAL A 144 2.84 -14.05 8.31
CA VAL A 144 2.13 -13.91 7.05
C VAL A 144 2.53 -15.05 6.11
N TYR A 145 1.64 -15.45 5.22
CA TYR A 145 1.84 -16.57 4.32
C TYR A 145 1.84 -16.07 2.87
N PRO A 146 3.00 -15.72 2.30
CA PRO A 146 3.09 -15.18 0.94
C PRO A 146 2.59 -16.17 -0.11
N ASN A 147 2.81 -17.47 0.12
CA ASN A 147 2.54 -18.53 -0.84
C ASN A 147 3.10 -18.16 -2.21
N PHE A 148 4.42 -17.94 -2.26
CA PHE A 148 5.11 -17.63 -3.51
C PHE A 148 4.82 -18.66 -4.57
N GLN A 149 4.81 -18.25 -5.82
CA GLN A 149 4.49 -19.13 -6.94
C GLN A 149 5.56 -20.21 -7.18
N HIS A 150 6.80 -19.94 -6.75
CA HIS A 150 7.93 -20.89 -6.82
C HIS A 150 9.00 -20.53 -5.77
N THR A 151 9.94 -21.44 -5.55
CA THR A 151 11.18 -21.21 -4.80
C THR A 151 12.20 -20.46 -5.65
N GLY A 152 13.18 -19.84 -5.03
CA GLY A 152 14.23 -19.08 -5.71
C GLY A 152 14.39 -17.67 -5.15
N THR A 153 14.99 -16.79 -5.92
CA THR A 153 15.24 -15.40 -5.51
C THR A 153 14.07 -14.53 -5.91
N TRP A 154 13.60 -13.75 -4.95
CA TRP A 154 12.59 -12.70 -5.11
C TRP A 154 13.17 -11.35 -4.73
N TYR A 155 12.67 -10.28 -5.31
CA TYR A 155 13.17 -8.93 -5.14
C TYR A 155 12.06 -8.03 -4.64
N ASP A 156 12.29 -7.32 -3.54
CA ASP A 156 11.35 -6.29 -3.07
C ASP A 156 11.38 -5.09 -4.01
N TYR A 157 10.22 -4.66 -4.46
CA TYR A 157 10.11 -3.55 -5.42
C TYR A 157 10.56 -2.22 -4.84
N PHE A 158 10.27 -1.94 -3.55
CA PHE A 158 10.54 -0.64 -2.95
C PHE A 158 11.90 -0.55 -2.25
N THR A 159 12.39 -1.63 -1.67
CA THR A 159 13.71 -1.62 -0.99
C THR A 159 14.84 -2.11 -1.87
N GLY A 160 14.52 -2.87 -2.93
CA GLY A 160 15.53 -3.54 -3.77
C GLY A 160 16.19 -4.75 -3.12
N ASP A 161 15.77 -5.09 -1.90
CA ASP A 161 16.29 -6.23 -1.16
C ASP A 161 15.96 -7.54 -1.86
N THR A 162 16.80 -8.53 -1.60
CA THR A 162 16.60 -9.90 -2.11
C THR A 162 16.11 -10.82 -1.02
N LEU A 163 15.12 -11.65 -1.36
CA LEU A 163 14.60 -12.71 -0.50
C LEU A 163 14.84 -14.06 -1.19
N THR A 164 15.58 -14.95 -0.54
CA THR A 164 15.72 -16.33 -1.00
C THR A 164 14.61 -17.20 -0.42
N VAL A 165 13.70 -17.63 -1.27
CA VAL A 165 12.57 -18.49 -0.92
C VAL A 165 12.97 -19.96 -1.12
N SER A 166 13.24 -20.68 -0.04
CA SER A 166 13.53 -22.12 -0.04
C SER A 166 12.28 -23.00 0.09
N ASN A 167 11.21 -22.46 0.67
CA ASN A 167 9.90 -23.06 0.77
C ASN A 167 8.83 -22.01 0.46
N ALA A 168 8.15 -22.19 -0.67
CA ALA A 168 7.17 -21.23 -1.17
C ALA A 168 5.97 -21.00 -0.24
N THR A 169 5.65 -21.94 0.62
CA THR A 169 4.51 -21.88 1.55
C THR A 169 4.90 -21.53 2.97
N ALA A 170 6.20 -21.35 3.25
CA ALA A 170 6.66 -20.99 4.59
C ALA A 170 6.13 -19.61 5.01
N PRO A 171 5.75 -19.45 6.30
CA PRO A 171 5.41 -18.14 6.83
C PRO A 171 6.65 -17.26 6.97
N ILE A 172 6.42 -15.95 6.92
CA ILE A 172 7.41 -14.91 7.21
C ILE A 172 6.84 -14.05 8.34
N SER A 173 7.64 -13.76 9.35
CA SER A 173 7.21 -12.92 10.46
C SER A 173 7.32 -11.45 10.08
N PHE A 174 6.19 -10.74 10.09
CA PHE A 174 6.08 -9.32 9.76
C PHE A 174 5.74 -8.47 10.97
N ALA A 175 6.40 -7.34 11.10
CA ALA A 175 6.05 -6.30 12.07
C ALA A 175 4.64 -5.74 11.82
N PRO A 176 4.04 -4.98 12.77
CA PRO A 176 2.78 -4.31 12.55
C PRO A 176 2.84 -3.34 11.37
N GLY A 177 1.94 -3.49 10.41
CA GLY A 177 1.89 -2.62 9.23
C GLY A 177 2.93 -2.91 8.14
N GLU A 178 3.81 -3.88 8.33
CA GLU A 178 4.80 -4.28 7.33
C GLU A 178 4.13 -4.91 6.10
N TRP A 179 4.65 -4.56 4.93
CA TRP A 179 4.16 -5.05 3.64
C TRP A 179 5.25 -5.00 2.59
N HIS A 180 5.15 -5.84 1.58
CA HIS A 180 6.10 -5.93 0.47
C HIS A 180 5.38 -6.23 -0.85
N ILE A 181 5.99 -5.78 -1.94
CA ILE A 181 5.68 -6.19 -3.31
C ILE A 181 6.92 -6.90 -3.83
N TYR A 182 6.88 -8.23 -3.85
CA TYR A 182 7.96 -9.04 -4.36
C TYR A 182 7.74 -9.39 -5.83
N THR A 183 8.82 -9.39 -6.61
CA THR A 183 8.85 -9.87 -8.00
C THR A 183 9.97 -10.89 -8.16
N ASP A 184 9.79 -11.88 -9.03
CA ASP A 184 10.83 -12.89 -9.33
C ASP A 184 11.85 -12.42 -10.37
N VAL A 185 11.61 -11.26 -10.96
CA VAL A 185 12.56 -10.54 -11.84
C VAL A 185 12.97 -9.26 -11.15
N LYS A 186 14.28 -8.99 -11.10
CA LYS A 186 14.78 -7.72 -10.55
C LYS A 186 14.37 -6.56 -11.45
N LEU A 187 13.60 -5.63 -10.90
CA LEU A 187 13.17 -4.44 -11.61
C LEU A 187 14.20 -3.31 -11.38
N THR A 188 14.80 -2.81 -12.45
CA THR A 188 15.86 -1.80 -12.40
C THR A 188 15.33 -0.38 -12.29
N ASP A 189 14.05 -0.19 -12.62
CA ASP A 189 13.37 1.11 -12.64
C ASP A 189 12.51 1.32 -11.37
N ALA A 190 12.67 0.46 -10.37
CA ALA A 190 12.03 0.68 -9.11
C ALA A 190 12.48 2.05 -8.59
N ALA A 191 11.55 2.98 -8.48
CA ALA A 191 11.80 4.25 -7.85
C ALA A 191 12.04 3.97 -6.37
N PHE A 192 13.28 3.71 -6.01
CA PHE A 192 13.72 3.70 -4.62
C PHE A 192 13.53 5.12 -4.10
N MET A 193 12.37 5.38 -3.60
CA MET A 193 12.11 6.63 -2.91
C MET A 193 12.54 6.44 -1.46
N ASP A 194 13.83 6.59 -1.23
CA ASP A 194 14.24 7.05 0.09
C ASP A 194 13.69 8.48 0.26
N VAL A 195 12.54 8.58 0.94
CA VAL A 195 11.88 9.86 1.21
C VAL A 195 12.80 10.79 2.02
N ALA A 196 13.88 10.27 2.61
CA ALA A 196 14.91 11.04 3.29
C ALA A 196 15.84 11.79 2.31
N GLU A 197 15.91 11.38 1.04
CA GLU A 197 16.77 11.99 0.02
C GLU A 197 16.06 12.95 -0.94
N VAL A 198 14.76 13.13 -0.81
CA VAL A 198 14.06 14.16 -1.59
C VAL A 198 14.43 15.52 -0.97
N GLU A 199 15.43 16.18 -1.52
CA GLU A 199 15.68 17.59 -1.25
C GLU A 199 14.44 18.38 -1.69
N TRP A 200 13.67 18.83 -0.72
CA TRP A 200 12.53 19.68 -0.96
C TRP A 200 13.04 21.04 -1.42
N ALA A 201 12.80 21.41 -2.68
CA ALA A 201 13.03 22.77 -3.14
C ALA A 201 12.19 23.73 -2.28
N GLU A 202 12.89 24.65 -1.59
CA GLU A 202 12.28 25.76 -0.83
C GLU A 202 11.43 26.69 -1.70
#